data_514a1eb840ad305629884895651fe6bc
#
_entry.id   514a1eb840ad305629884895651fe6bc
#
_cell.length_a   1.000
_cell.length_b   1.000
_cell.length_c   1.000
_cell.angle_alpha   90.00
_cell.angle_beta   90.00
_cell.angle_gamma   90.00
#
_symmetry.space_group_name_H-M   'P 1'
#
loop_
_entity.id
_entity.type
_entity.pdbx_description
1 polymer ?
#
loop_
_entity_poly.entity_id
_entity_poly.type
_entity_poly.pdbx_seq_one_letter_code
_entity_poly.pdbx_strand_id
1 'polypeptide(L)'
;NEIQKKDKQVAEKDSNDDDALRIKKIRVNNTLCGAKKELKKDFIEKFDLIDEYMSSKKYNVFASILKKSNVEVVSETNIIFSYKNNFDAVIFNKNMDEIDQFVSKIFKKKYKTVCVTTNEWKKIKNEYIDNVKKGIRYNIIDENEKILNKKNNELERTLDNIFGEKYIKVDDWRKWIYKV
;
A
#
# COMPACT_ATOMS: atom_id res chain seq x y z
N ASN A 1 -21.17 -9.18 30.96
CA ASN A 1 -20.10 -8.16 30.82
C ASN A 1 -18.90 -8.59 29.96
N GLU A 2 -18.59 -9.89 29.84
CA GLU A 2 -17.50 -10.41 29.01
C GLU A 2 -17.93 -10.57 27.52
N ILE A 3 -19.18 -10.90 27.28
CA ILE A 3 -19.70 -11.07 25.92
C ILE A 3 -19.73 -9.71 25.18
N GLN A 4 -20.18 -8.64 25.84
CA GLN A 4 -20.19 -7.30 25.25
C GLN A 4 -18.79 -6.70 24.98
N LYS A 5 -17.75 -7.15 25.72
CA LYS A 5 -16.35 -6.74 25.44
C LYS A 5 -15.77 -7.46 24.22
N LYS A 6 -16.14 -8.74 24.00
CA LYS A 6 -15.71 -9.50 22.82
C LYS A 6 -16.33 -8.95 21.53
N ASP A 7 -17.61 -8.63 21.55
CA ASP A 7 -18.31 -8.09 20.38
C ASP A 7 -17.81 -6.69 19.98
N LYS A 8 -17.45 -5.84 20.95
CA LYS A 8 -16.81 -4.54 20.65
C LYS A 8 -15.38 -4.70 20.07
N GLN A 9 -14.58 -5.63 20.57
CA GLN A 9 -13.23 -5.87 20.05
C GLN A 9 -13.24 -6.49 18.65
N VAL A 10 -14.23 -7.30 18.32
CA VAL A 10 -14.40 -7.86 16.95
C VAL A 10 -14.86 -6.76 15.98
N ALA A 11 -15.82 -5.93 16.35
CA ALA A 11 -16.33 -4.84 15.50
C ALA A 11 -15.28 -3.74 15.25
N GLU A 12 -14.44 -3.39 16.24
CA GLU A 12 -13.34 -2.45 16.08
C GLU A 12 -12.21 -3.00 15.19
N LYS A 13 -12.00 -4.31 15.16
CA LYS A 13 -10.97 -4.96 14.37
C LYS A 13 -11.36 -5.07 12.90
N ASP A 14 -12.61 -5.40 12.61
CA ASP A 14 -13.13 -5.46 11.24
C ASP A 14 -13.14 -4.07 10.58
N SER A 15 -13.47 -3.01 11.33
CA SER A 15 -13.46 -1.64 10.81
C SER A 15 -12.04 -1.13 10.47
N ASN A 16 -11.02 -1.52 11.24
CA ASN A 16 -9.63 -1.12 11.02
C ASN A 16 -9.02 -1.81 9.78
N ASP A 17 -9.39 -3.07 9.52
CA ASP A 17 -8.89 -3.81 8.37
C ASP A 17 -9.52 -3.28 7.05
N ASP A 18 -10.79 -2.87 7.07
CA ASP A 18 -11.46 -2.24 5.93
C ASP A 18 -10.86 -0.86 5.61
N ASP A 19 -10.55 -0.06 6.63
CA ASP A 19 -9.90 1.24 6.45
C ASP A 19 -8.48 1.09 5.90
N ALA A 20 -7.70 0.13 6.37
CA ALA A 20 -6.36 -0.14 5.87
C ALA A 20 -6.38 -0.56 4.39
N LEU A 21 -7.34 -1.40 3.99
CA LEU A 21 -7.52 -1.80 2.61
C LEU A 21 -7.96 -0.62 1.73
N ARG A 22 -8.85 0.23 2.23
CA ARG A 22 -9.27 1.46 1.55
C ARG A 22 -8.09 2.38 1.30
N ILE A 23 -7.27 2.66 2.31
CA ILE A 23 -6.07 3.50 2.19
C ILE A 23 -5.11 2.89 1.16
N LYS A 24 -4.87 1.58 1.20
CA LYS A 24 -4.04 0.88 0.23
C LYS A 24 -4.53 1.14 -1.21
N LYS A 25 -5.82 0.98 -1.48
CA LYS A 25 -6.43 1.23 -2.80
C LYS A 25 -6.25 2.67 -3.25
N ILE A 26 -6.53 3.64 -2.37
CA ILE A 26 -6.38 5.07 -2.66
C ILE A 26 -4.93 5.41 -2.99
N ARG A 27 -3.96 4.94 -2.20
CA ARG A 27 -2.54 5.21 -2.43
C ARG A 27 -2.04 4.62 -3.74
N VAL A 28 -2.47 3.40 -4.09
CA VAL A 28 -2.17 2.79 -5.41
C VAL A 28 -2.73 3.66 -6.53
N ASN A 29 -4.01 4.06 -6.47
CA ASN A 29 -4.63 4.93 -7.45
C ASN A 29 -3.86 6.26 -7.60
N ASN A 30 -3.60 6.94 -6.49
CA ASN A 30 -2.91 8.23 -6.49
C ASN A 30 -1.49 8.15 -7.03
N THR A 31 -0.80 7.03 -6.79
CA THR A 31 0.53 6.80 -7.37
C THR A 31 0.44 6.67 -8.89
N LEU A 32 -0.54 5.90 -9.39
CA LEU A 32 -0.74 5.70 -10.83
C LEU A 32 -1.16 6.97 -11.56
N CYS A 33 -1.95 7.85 -10.92
CA CYS A 33 -2.34 9.16 -11.48
C CYS A 33 -1.14 10.03 -11.84
N GLY A 34 -0.12 10.04 -11.00
CA GLY A 34 1.07 10.90 -11.14
C GLY A 34 2.34 10.16 -11.52
N ALA A 35 2.24 8.92 -12.00
CA ALA A 35 3.39 8.08 -12.32
C ALA A 35 4.26 8.67 -13.44
N LYS A 36 5.57 8.84 -13.16
CA LYS A 36 6.57 9.31 -14.14
C LYS A 36 7.83 8.46 -14.04
N LYS A 37 8.38 8.07 -15.18
CA LYS A 37 9.61 7.26 -15.25
C LYS A 37 10.81 7.99 -14.66
N GLU A 38 10.89 9.29 -14.89
CA GLU A 38 11.95 10.16 -14.40
C GLU A 38 11.96 10.19 -12.87
N LEU A 39 10.81 10.33 -12.23
CA LEU A 39 10.69 10.32 -10.77
C LEU A 39 11.14 9.00 -10.16
N LYS A 40 10.80 7.88 -10.82
CA LYS A 40 11.27 6.56 -10.39
C LYS A 40 12.79 6.45 -10.50
N LYS A 41 13.37 6.93 -11.60
CA LYS A 41 14.83 6.91 -11.81
C LYS A 41 15.54 7.72 -10.75
N ASP A 42 15.13 8.97 -10.52
CA ASP A 42 15.71 9.87 -9.51
C ASP A 42 15.58 9.29 -8.09
N PHE A 43 14.46 8.61 -7.80
CA PHE A 43 14.26 7.95 -6.52
C PHE A 43 15.21 6.78 -6.32
N ILE A 44 15.37 5.92 -7.34
CA ILE A 44 16.25 4.74 -7.30
C ILE A 44 17.72 5.16 -7.19
N GLU A 45 18.15 6.21 -7.87
CA GLU A 45 19.52 6.73 -7.77
C GLU A 45 19.90 7.17 -6.35
N LYS A 46 18.89 7.58 -5.55
CA LYS A 46 19.07 8.01 -4.16
C LYS A 46 18.71 6.90 -3.15
N PHE A 47 18.31 5.73 -3.62
CA PHE A 47 17.78 4.68 -2.74
C PHE A 47 18.82 4.13 -1.76
N ASP A 48 20.11 4.18 -2.14
CA ASP A 48 21.22 3.73 -1.29
C ASP A 48 21.45 4.64 -0.07
N LEU A 49 20.87 5.84 -0.02
CA LEU A 49 20.86 6.67 1.20
C LEU A 49 20.21 5.95 2.39
N ILE A 50 19.37 4.96 2.14
CA ILE A 50 18.75 4.13 3.18
C ILE A 50 19.80 3.33 3.96
N ASP A 51 20.94 2.98 3.35
CA ASP A 51 21.99 2.17 3.97
C ASP A 51 22.62 2.87 5.17
N GLU A 52 22.68 4.21 5.18
CA GLU A 52 23.17 4.99 6.31
C GLU A 52 22.35 4.76 7.59
N TYR A 53 21.11 4.28 7.44
CA TYR A 53 20.18 4.05 8.55
C TYR A 53 20.12 2.59 9.01
N MET A 54 20.84 1.67 8.36
CA MET A 54 20.84 0.25 8.73
C MET A 54 21.39 0.00 10.13
N SER A 55 22.32 0.84 10.62
CA SER A 55 22.86 0.78 11.98
C SER A 55 22.14 1.67 12.98
N SER A 56 21.11 2.40 12.57
CA SER A 56 20.38 3.33 13.42
C SER A 56 19.46 2.60 14.39
N LYS A 57 19.61 2.82 15.70
CA LYS A 57 18.71 2.23 16.72
C LYS A 57 17.23 2.54 16.48
N LYS A 58 16.93 3.69 15.86
CA LYS A 58 15.56 4.15 15.60
C LYS A 58 14.99 3.67 14.28
N TYR A 59 15.82 3.55 13.24
CA TYR A 59 15.35 3.41 11.86
C TYR A 59 15.77 2.11 11.17
N ASN A 60 16.62 1.28 11.80
CA ASN A 60 17.15 0.05 11.20
C ASN A 60 16.04 -0.91 10.71
N VAL A 61 14.92 -1.00 11.44
CA VAL A 61 13.79 -1.84 11.06
C VAL A 61 13.18 -1.35 9.75
N PHE A 62 12.89 -0.05 9.64
CA PHE A 62 12.30 0.53 8.43
C PHE A 62 13.27 0.51 7.26
N ALA A 63 14.56 0.78 7.51
CA ALA A 63 15.61 0.65 6.50
C ALA A 63 15.67 -0.79 5.95
N SER A 64 15.65 -1.79 6.82
CA SER A 64 15.65 -3.21 6.44
C SER A 64 14.39 -3.60 5.67
N ILE A 65 13.23 -3.09 6.06
CA ILE A 65 11.97 -3.30 5.34
C ILE A 65 12.09 -2.73 3.92
N LEU A 66 12.52 -1.48 3.77
CA LEU A 66 12.64 -0.85 2.45
C LEU A 66 13.67 -1.52 1.55
N LYS A 67 14.85 -1.88 2.06
CA LYS A 67 15.92 -2.52 1.26
C LYS A 67 15.53 -3.89 0.69
N LYS A 68 14.59 -4.59 1.32
CA LYS A 68 14.05 -5.87 0.83
C LYS A 68 12.94 -5.71 -0.21
N SER A 69 12.43 -4.49 -0.38
CA SER A 69 11.34 -4.22 -1.31
C SER A 69 11.85 -3.82 -2.70
N ASN A 70 10.98 -3.95 -3.70
CA ASN A 70 11.20 -3.36 -5.02
C ASN A 70 10.41 -2.06 -5.14
N VAL A 71 11.01 -1.04 -5.72
CA VAL A 71 10.32 0.20 -6.10
C VAL A 71 9.63 -0.01 -7.44
N GLU A 72 8.32 0.00 -7.46
CA GLU A 72 7.55 -0.25 -8.67
C GLU A 72 7.18 1.04 -9.42
N VAL A 73 6.60 1.99 -8.72
CA VAL A 73 6.17 3.28 -9.29
C VAL A 73 6.43 4.40 -8.31
N VAL A 74 6.83 5.55 -8.84
CA VAL A 74 6.99 6.80 -8.09
C VAL A 74 6.20 7.90 -8.77
N SER A 75 5.41 8.63 -8.00
CA SER A 75 4.76 9.88 -8.38
C SER A 75 5.34 11.05 -7.59
N GLU A 76 4.78 12.24 -7.75
CA GLU A 76 5.24 13.41 -7.00
C GLU A 76 5.09 13.25 -5.46
N THR A 77 4.08 12.54 -5.02
CA THR A 77 3.71 12.42 -3.60
C THR A 77 3.55 11.00 -3.10
N ASN A 78 3.53 9.99 -3.99
CA ASN A 78 3.22 8.62 -3.62
C ASN A 78 4.21 7.63 -4.24
N ILE A 79 4.45 6.51 -3.55
CA ILE A 79 5.35 5.44 -4.00
C ILE A 79 4.67 4.08 -3.80
N ILE A 80 4.73 3.22 -4.83
CA ILE A 80 4.36 1.81 -4.72
C ILE A 80 5.64 0.98 -4.60
N PHE A 81 5.70 0.21 -3.52
CA PHE A 81 6.69 -0.84 -3.31
C PHE A 81 6.08 -2.22 -3.53
N SER A 82 6.92 -3.23 -3.79
CA SER A 82 6.44 -4.61 -3.85
C SER A 82 7.36 -5.60 -3.15
N TYR A 83 6.75 -6.69 -2.68
CA TYR A 83 7.45 -7.88 -2.18
C TYR A 83 6.99 -9.15 -2.92
N LYS A 84 7.85 -10.17 -2.92
CA LYS A 84 7.48 -11.48 -3.47
C LYS A 84 6.43 -12.18 -2.62
N ASN A 85 6.53 -12.09 -1.29
CA ASN A 85 5.63 -12.74 -0.35
C ASN A 85 4.62 -11.74 0.27
N ASN A 86 3.49 -12.26 0.69
CA ASN A 86 2.42 -11.45 1.28
C ASN A 86 2.77 -10.98 2.69
N PHE A 87 3.53 -11.75 3.46
CA PHE A 87 3.84 -11.45 4.86
C PHE A 87 4.61 -10.12 4.99
N ASP A 88 5.67 -9.93 4.17
CA ASP A 88 6.45 -8.69 4.17
C ASP A 88 5.60 -7.49 3.70
N ALA A 89 4.74 -7.69 2.70
CA ALA A 89 3.83 -6.65 2.23
C ALA A 89 2.83 -6.23 3.33
N VAL A 90 2.33 -7.17 4.12
CA VAL A 90 1.45 -6.89 5.27
C VAL A 90 2.21 -6.13 6.36
N ILE A 91 3.45 -6.56 6.69
CA ILE A 91 4.29 -5.85 7.68
C ILE A 91 4.55 -4.42 7.22
N PHE A 92 4.90 -4.21 5.95
CA PHE A 92 5.09 -2.88 5.40
C PHE A 92 3.84 -2.01 5.60
N ASN A 93 2.68 -2.52 5.16
CA ASN A 93 1.43 -1.76 5.20
C ASN A 93 0.94 -1.48 6.63
N LYS A 94 1.28 -2.33 7.61
CA LYS A 94 1.00 -2.06 9.03
C LYS A 94 1.85 -0.92 9.61
N ASN A 95 2.99 -0.61 9.00
CA ASN A 95 3.91 0.44 9.44
C ASN A 95 3.98 1.59 8.42
N MET A 96 2.93 1.78 7.61
CA MET A 96 2.95 2.78 6.52
C MET A 96 3.27 4.20 7.01
N ASP A 97 2.70 4.62 8.13
CA ASP A 97 2.87 5.98 8.64
C ASP A 97 4.31 6.24 9.09
N GLU A 98 4.93 5.28 9.76
CA GLU A 98 6.34 5.35 10.17
C GLU A 98 7.28 5.29 8.95
N ILE A 99 6.93 4.45 7.97
CA ILE A 99 7.68 4.34 6.72
C ILE A 99 7.53 5.63 5.89
N ASP A 100 6.34 6.23 5.83
CA ASP A 100 6.10 7.53 5.20
C ASP A 100 6.99 8.62 5.81
N GLN A 101 7.05 8.69 7.14
CA GLN A 101 7.90 9.64 7.86
C GLN A 101 9.38 9.38 7.58
N PHE A 102 9.80 8.12 7.59
CA PHE A 102 11.18 7.73 7.35
C PHE A 102 11.62 8.05 5.92
N VAL A 103 10.83 7.66 4.92
CA VAL A 103 11.08 7.95 3.50
C VAL A 103 11.11 9.46 3.27
N SER A 104 10.12 10.19 3.82
CA SER A 104 10.05 11.65 3.68
C SER A 104 11.26 12.36 4.28
N LYS A 105 11.79 11.85 5.39
CA LYS A 105 13.01 12.37 6.02
C LYS A 105 14.25 12.17 5.14
N ILE A 106 14.45 10.96 4.60
CA ILE A 106 15.61 10.62 3.77
C ILE A 106 15.61 11.44 2.48
N PHE A 107 14.48 11.43 1.79
CA PHE A 107 14.37 12.06 0.47
C PHE A 107 14.01 13.57 0.53
N LYS A 108 13.86 14.13 1.74
CA LYS A 108 13.52 15.55 2.00
C LYS A 108 12.28 16.01 1.22
N LYS A 109 11.35 15.10 1.01
CA LYS A 109 10.10 15.32 0.27
C LYS A 109 8.99 14.48 0.91
N LYS A 110 7.78 15.04 1.07
CA LYS A 110 6.65 14.30 1.63
C LYS A 110 6.21 13.19 0.66
N TYR A 111 6.29 11.96 1.13
CA TYR A 111 5.81 10.80 0.41
C TYR A 111 4.80 10.01 1.23
N LYS A 112 3.81 9.49 0.55
CA LYS A 112 2.92 8.44 1.03
C LYS A 112 3.33 7.13 0.37
N THR A 113 3.51 6.09 1.15
CA THR A 113 3.98 4.80 0.66
C THR A 113 2.89 3.75 0.73
N VAL A 114 2.95 2.77 -0.13
CA VAL A 114 2.08 1.59 -0.12
C VAL A 114 2.85 0.39 -0.66
N CYS A 115 2.54 -0.78 -0.13
CA CYS A 115 3.14 -2.01 -0.60
C CYS A 115 2.09 -2.99 -1.13
N VAL A 116 2.45 -3.65 -2.22
CA VAL A 116 1.68 -4.73 -2.84
C VAL A 116 2.56 -5.97 -3.00
N THR A 117 1.97 -7.13 -3.24
CA THR A 117 2.75 -8.29 -3.66
C THR A 117 3.14 -8.16 -5.14
N THR A 118 4.20 -8.84 -5.56
CA THR A 118 4.61 -8.87 -6.97
C THR A 118 3.47 -9.37 -7.89
N ASN A 119 2.63 -10.27 -7.40
CA ASN A 119 1.49 -10.79 -8.17
C ASN A 119 0.37 -9.75 -8.27
N GLU A 120 0.06 -9.04 -7.17
CA GLU A 120 -0.87 -7.90 -7.20
C GLU A 120 -0.35 -6.83 -8.17
N TRP A 121 0.94 -6.49 -8.09
CA TRP A 121 1.53 -5.50 -8.98
C TRP A 121 1.39 -5.85 -10.46
N LYS A 122 1.61 -7.11 -10.83
CA LYS A 122 1.40 -7.55 -12.23
C LYS A 122 -0.03 -7.31 -12.70
N LYS A 123 -1.03 -7.62 -11.86
CA LYS A 123 -2.44 -7.39 -12.17
C LYS A 123 -2.74 -5.89 -12.30
N ILE A 124 -2.34 -5.09 -11.31
CA ILE A 124 -2.51 -3.63 -11.30
C ILE A 124 -1.92 -2.99 -12.54
N LYS A 125 -0.68 -3.37 -12.89
CA LYS A 125 0.02 -2.83 -14.07
C LYS A 125 -0.71 -3.15 -15.37
N ASN A 126 -1.15 -4.38 -15.55
CA ASN A 126 -1.85 -4.80 -16.76
C ASN A 126 -3.18 -4.04 -16.90
N GLU A 127 -3.95 -3.97 -15.83
CA GLU A 127 -5.22 -3.27 -15.82
C GLU A 127 -5.06 -1.77 -16.03
N TYR A 128 -4.05 -1.16 -15.41
CA TYR A 128 -3.71 0.25 -15.67
C TYR A 128 -3.43 0.51 -17.16
N ILE A 129 -2.61 -0.35 -17.79
CA ILE A 129 -2.29 -0.23 -19.21
C ILE A 129 -3.55 -0.36 -20.07
N ASP A 130 -4.43 -1.32 -19.77
CA ASP A 130 -5.66 -1.55 -20.53
C ASP A 130 -6.66 -0.39 -20.35
N ASN A 131 -6.77 0.15 -19.14
CA ASN A 131 -7.62 1.31 -18.86
C ASN A 131 -7.12 2.57 -19.59
N VAL A 132 -5.82 2.81 -19.59
CA VAL A 132 -5.23 3.94 -20.33
C VAL A 132 -5.50 3.80 -21.84
N LYS A 133 -5.37 2.59 -22.42
CA LYS A 133 -5.71 2.34 -23.83
C LYS A 133 -7.19 2.59 -24.14
N LYS A 134 -8.08 2.33 -23.17
CA LYS A 134 -9.53 2.62 -23.27
C LYS A 134 -9.87 4.09 -23.02
N GLY A 135 -8.88 4.95 -22.73
CA GLY A 135 -9.09 6.38 -22.43
C GLY A 135 -9.59 6.66 -21.01
N ILE A 136 -9.58 5.66 -20.12
CA ILE A 136 -9.97 5.84 -18.71
C ILE A 136 -8.87 6.64 -18.01
N ARG A 137 -9.28 7.72 -17.35
CA ARG A 137 -8.37 8.58 -16.57
C ARG A 137 -8.52 8.33 -15.08
N TYR A 138 -7.39 8.27 -14.41
CA TYR A 138 -7.32 8.18 -12.95
C TYR A 138 -7.33 9.58 -12.35
N ASN A 139 -8.07 9.79 -11.25
CA ASN A 139 -8.12 11.04 -10.52
C ASN A 139 -7.54 10.85 -9.12
N ILE A 140 -6.94 11.90 -8.56
CA ILE A 140 -6.45 11.87 -7.19
C ILE A 140 -7.63 11.84 -6.22
N ILE A 141 -7.55 10.96 -5.22
CA ILE A 141 -8.55 10.78 -4.17
C ILE A 141 -7.93 11.21 -2.84
N ASP A 142 -8.65 12.01 -2.05
CA ASP A 142 -8.22 12.36 -0.69
C ASP A 142 -8.37 11.14 0.25
N GLU A 143 -7.29 10.77 0.95
CA GLU A 143 -7.31 9.68 1.93
C GLU A 143 -8.28 9.94 3.09
N ASN A 144 -8.53 11.22 3.42
CA ASN A 144 -9.42 11.63 4.51
C ASN A 144 -10.88 11.75 4.07
N GLU A 145 -11.15 11.72 2.77
CA GLU A 145 -12.51 11.78 2.27
C GLU A 145 -13.24 10.49 2.65
N LYS A 146 -14.12 10.58 3.64
CA LYS A 146 -15.07 9.48 3.90
C LYS A 146 -15.90 9.33 2.66
N ILE A 147 -15.81 8.19 1.98
CA ILE A 147 -16.61 7.90 0.78
C ILE A 147 -18.07 7.89 1.19
N LEU A 148 -18.68 9.07 1.20
CA LEU A 148 -20.10 9.28 1.53
C LEU A 148 -21.03 8.94 0.36
N ASN A 149 -20.51 8.58 -0.81
CA ASN A 149 -21.37 8.33 -1.98
C ASN A 149 -20.91 7.13 -2.82
N LYS A 150 -21.73 6.10 -2.79
CA LYS A 150 -21.75 4.89 -3.64
C LYS A 150 -21.88 5.16 -5.16
N LYS A 151 -21.55 6.33 -5.69
CA LYS A 151 -21.86 6.70 -7.08
C LYS A 151 -20.69 6.97 -8.02
N ASN A 152 -19.44 6.84 -7.59
CA ASN A 152 -18.29 6.91 -8.52
C ASN A 152 -17.71 5.51 -8.79
N ASN A 153 -18.56 4.68 -9.33
CA ASN A 153 -18.45 3.22 -9.29
C ASN A 153 -17.47 2.56 -10.27
N GLU A 154 -16.83 3.27 -11.20
CA GLU A 154 -15.89 2.60 -12.11
C GLU A 154 -14.52 2.38 -11.47
N LEU A 155 -14.02 3.35 -10.74
CA LEU A 155 -12.74 3.23 -10.06
C LEU A 155 -12.80 2.24 -8.89
N GLU A 156 -13.88 2.29 -8.09
CA GLU A 156 -14.11 1.30 -7.02
C GLU A 156 -14.24 -0.10 -7.60
N ARG A 157 -15.01 -0.29 -8.67
CA ARG A 157 -15.13 -1.59 -9.37
C ARG A 157 -13.79 -2.05 -9.91
N THR A 158 -12.98 -1.14 -10.47
CA THR A 158 -11.63 -1.45 -10.96
C THR A 158 -10.71 -1.88 -9.83
N LEU A 159 -10.72 -1.16 -8.70
CA LEU A 159 -9.93 -1.50 -7.54
C LEU A 159 -10.44 -2.78 -6.86
N ASP A 160 -11.75 -3.00 -6.81
CA ASP A 160 -12.35 -4.22 -6.28
C ASP A 160 -12.05 -5.43 -7.17
N ASN A 161 -11.99 -5.27 -8.50
CA ASN A 161 -11.55 -6.31 -9.43
C ASN A 161 -10.06 -6.63 -9.26
N ILE A 162 -9.20 -5.63 -9.05
CA ILE A 162 -7.76 -5.81 -8.86
C ILE A 162 -7.48 -6.51 -7.53
N PHE A 163 -8.09 -6.02 -6.46
CA PHE A 163 -7.85 -6.53 -5.11
C PHE A 163 -8.78 -7.69 -4.75
N GLY A 164 -9.86 -7.93 -5.53
CA GLY A 164 -10.83 -9.01 -5.39
C GLY A 164 -11.76 -8.84 -4.17
N GLU A 165 -13.02 -9.29 -4.29
CA GLU A 165 -13.92 -9.42 -3.15
C GLU A 165 -13.44 -10.48 -2.12
N LYS A 166 -12.42 -11.27 -2.50
CA LYS A 166 -11.76 -12.29 -1.69
C LYS A 166 -10.37 -11.87 -1.25
N TYR A 167 -10.23 -10.72 -0.62
CA TYR A 167 -9.14 -10.59 0.31
C TYR A 167 -9.51 -11.42 1.53
N ILE A 168 -8.77 -12.52 1.71
CA ILE A 168 -8.79 -13.42 2.84
C ILE A 168 -9.00 -12.58 4.10
N LYS A 169 -10.15 -12.76 4.76
CA LYS A 169 -10.36 -12.23 6.09
C LYS A 169 -9.14 -12.58 6.92
N VAL A 170 -8.63 -11.65 7.69
CA VAL A 170 -7.39 -11.80 8.50
C VAL A 170 -7.36 -13.09 9.33
N ASP A 171 -8.49 -13.72 9.56
CA ASP A 171 -8.61 -15.02 10.22
C ASP A 171 -8.10 -16.23 9.41
N ASP A 172 -7.95 -16.14 8.11
CA ASP A 172 -7.49 -17.28 7.30
C ASP A 172 -5.97 -17.48 7.33
N TRP A 173 -5.18 -16.45 7.63
CA TRP A 173 -3.72 -16.62 7.74
C TRP A 173 -3.30 -17.36 9.01
N ARG A 174 -4.10 -17.32 10.08
CA ARG A 174 -3.87 -18.14 11.29
C ARG A 174 -3.96 -19.63 11.02
N LYS A 175 -4.78 -20.05 10.07
CA LYS A 175 -4.89 -21.47 9.67
C LYS A 175 -3.66 -21.95 8.90
N TRP A 176 -2.88 -21.02 8.31
CA TRP A 176 -1.65 -21.37 7.59
C TRP A 176 -0.42 -21.52 8.48
N ILE A 177 -0.36 -20.81 9.59
CA ILE A 177 0.78 -20.89 10.54
C ILE A 177 0.77 -22.21 11.32
N TYR A 178 -0.38 -22.85 11.49
CA TYR A 178 -0.53 -24.12 12.25
C TYR A 178 -0.57 -25.37 11.37
N LYS A 179 -0.22 -25.28 10.08
CA LYS A 179 -0.13 -26.42 9.16
C LYS A 179 1.30 -26.68 8.65
N VAL A 180 2.29 -26.39 9.48
CA VAL A 180 3.67 -26.85 9.24
C VAL A 180 4.07 -27.71 10.43
#